data_66e78c98409166f1679929345811b04e
#
_entry.id   66e78c98409166f1679929345811b04e
#
_cell.length_a   1.000
_cell.length_b   1.000
_cell.length_c   1.000
_cell.angle_alpha   90.00
_cell.angle_beta   90.00
_cell.angle_gamma   90.00
#
_symmetry.space_group_name_H-M   'P 1'
#
loop_
_entity.id
_entity.type
_entity.pdbx_description
1 polymer ?
#
loop_
_entity_poly.entity_id
_entity_poly.type
_entity_poly.pdbx_seq_one_letter_code
_entity_poly.pdbx_strand_id
1 'polypeptide(L)'
;ATHAEQAAVADPAKQGALRAALDAAGCHDVEALAGADAVEALAADPETDAVLQAIVGAAGVAPTFAAARTGKRLMLANKESVVCGGALLMKTVAECGAELFPVDSEHSAVFQCLAAADPNARSRARIILTASGGPFRGRKTLEGITPAMAVKHPKWSMGRKISVDSATLMNKGLEVIEASWLFDFPEDRIDVVVHPESVIHSMVAFEDGAVMAELGDPDMRTPIAAA
;
A
#
# COMPACT_ATOMS: atom_id res chain seq x y z
N ALA A 1 10.35 -8.68 -20.69
CA ALA A 1 9.38 -7.73 -21.25
C ALA A 1 8.01 -8.16 -20.76
N THR A 2 7.18 -7.20 -20.34
CA THR A 2 5.85 -7.44 -19.74
C THR A 2 4.75 -7.64 -20.80
N HIS A 3 5.05 -7.46 -22.09
CA HIS A 3 4.09 -7.47 -23.20
C HIS A 3 2.91 -6.50 -22.96
N ALA A 4 3.19 -5.34 -22.35
CA ALA A 4 2.18 -4.32 -22.12
C ALA A 4 1.63 -3.80 -23.46
N GLU A 5 0.33 -3.58 -23.55
CA GLU A 5 -0.33 -3.01 -24.74
C GLU A 5 -0.34 -1.49 -24.67
N GLN A 6 -0.42 -0.94 -23.45
CA GLN A 6 -0.51 0.49 -23.19
C GLN A 6 0.46 0.92 -22.09
N ALA A 7 0.92 2.16 -22.15
CA ALA A 7 1.71 2.81 -21.11
C ALA A 7 1.27 4.28 -20.98
N ALA A 8 1.09 4.77 -19.75
CA ALA A 8 0.67 6.15 -19.51
C ALA A 8 1.64 6.90 -18.59
N VAL A 9 1.76 8.21 -18.82
CA VAL A 9 2.40 9.15 -17.89
C VAL A 9 1.39 10.21 -17.47
N ALA A 10 1.41 10.60 -16.18
CA ALA A 10 0.46 11.57 -15.65
C ALA A 10 0.67 13.00 -16.22
N ASP A 11 1.90 13.37 -16.58
CA ASP A 11 2.23 14.66 -17.16
C ASP A 11 2.04 14.64 -18.69
N PRO A 12 1.07 15.37 -19.25
CA PRO A 12 0.84 15.39 -20.71
C PRO A 12 2.07 15.83 -21.52
N ALA A 13 2.91 16.72 -20.95
CA ALA A 13 4.12 17.19 -21.62
C ALA A 13 5.19 16.10 -21.79
N LYS A 14 5.04 14.95 -21.11
CA LYS A 14 5.97 13.82 -21.15
C LYS A 14 5.59 12.72 -22.15
N GLN A 15 4.48 12.85 -22.87
CA GLN A 15 4.05 11.81 -23.83
C GLN A 15 5.12 11.50 -24.89
N GLY A 16 5.74 12.54 -25.47
CA GLY A 16 6.82 12.35 -26.45
C GLY A 16 8.05 11.66 -25.85
N ALA A 17 8.39 11.96 -24.60
CA ALA A 17 9.47 11.30 -23.89
C ALA A 17 9.14 9.83 -23.59
N LEU A 18 7.89 9.51 -23.22
CA LEU A 18 7.43 8.13 -23.06
C LEU A 18 7.53 7.36 -24.38
N ARG A 19 7.02 7.92 -25.49
CA ARG A 19 7.13 7.27 -26.80
C ARG A 19 8.59 6.96 -27.17
N ALA A 20 9.47 7.95 -27.02
CA ALA A 20 10.90 7.76 -27.32
C ALA A 20 11.55 6.69 -26.43
N ALA A 21 11.17 6.60 -25.16
CA ALA A 21 11.67 5.56 -24.25
C ALA A 21 11.17 4.16 -24.65
N LEU A 22 9.90 4.04 -25.04
CA LEU A 22 9.33 2.78 -25.53
C LEU A 22 10.00 2.32 -26.82
N ASP A 23 10.25 3.23 -27.76
CA ASP A 23 10.94 2.93 -29.02
C ASP A 23 12.38 2.47 -28.76
N ALA A 24 13.09 3.14 -27.88
CA ALA A 24 14.45 2.76 -27.48
C ALA A 24 14.51 1.39 -26.78
N ALA A 25 13.41 0.98 -26.13
CA ALA A 25 13.28 -0.33 -25.52
C ALA A 25 12.77 -1.42 -26.49
N GLY A 26 12.53 -1.09 -27.77
CA GLY A 26 11.99 -2.00 -28.77
C GLY A 26 10.48 -2.30 -28.59
N CYS A 27 9.77 -1.47 -27.85
CA CYS A 27 8.34 -1.62 -27.56
C CYS A 27 7.50 -0.71 -28.48
N HIS A 28 7.64 -0.90 -29.80
CA HIS A 28 7.02 -0.04 -30.82
C HIS A 28 5.49 -0.15 -30.86
N ASP A 29 4.94 -1.33 -30.52
CA ASP A 29 3.52 -1.62 -30.57
C ASP A 29 2.77 -1.15 -29.31
N VAL A 30 3.49 -0.71 -28.26
CA VAL A 30 2.88 -0.19 -27.03
C VAL A 30 2.31 1.19 -27.26
N GLU A 31 1.03 1.39 -26.98
CA GLU A 31 0.40 2.71 -27.06
C GLU A 31 0.92 3.63 -25.94
N ALA A 32 1.36 4.85 -26.30
CA ALA A 32 1.85 5.85 -25.35
C ALA A 32 0.77 6.88 -25.06
N LEU A 33 0.24 6.85 -23.83
CA LEU A 33 -0.81 7.71 -23.32
C LEU A 33 -0.24 8.77 -22.35
N ALA A 34 -0.97 9.88 -22.15
CA ALA A 34 -0.54 10.90 -21.21
C ALA A 34 -1.73 11.66 -20.61
N GLY A 35 -1.56 12.14 -19.39
CA GLY A 35 -2.56 12.85 -18.62
C GLY A 35 -3.12 12.03 -17.47
N ALA A 36 -3.69 12.69 -16.48
CA ALA A 36 -4.33 12.04 -15.34
C ALA A 36 -5.48 11.14 -15.80
N ASP A 37 -6.29 11.62 -16.74
CA ASP A 37 -7.44 10.87 -17.28
C ASP A 37 -6.99 9.56 -17.95
N ALA A 38 -5.84 9.55 -18.62
CA ALA A 38 -5.28 8.34 -19.23
C ALA A 38 -4.85 7.31 -18.15
N VAL A 39 -4.30 7.76 -17.03
CA VAL A 39 -3.94 6.89 -15.89
C VAL A 39 -5.19 6.29 -15.25
N GLU A 40 -6.24 7.10 -15.08
CA GLU A 40 -7.52 6.63 -14.56
C GLU A 40 -8.21 5.65 -15.52
N ALA A 41 -8.17 5.92 -16.83
CA ALA A 41 -8.72 5.04 -17.85
C ALA A 41 -8.03 3.67 -17.85
N LEU A 42 -6.69 3.63 -17.74
CA LEU A 42 -5.96 2.36 -17.60
C LEU A 42 -6.37 1.58 -16.35
N ALA A 43 -6.57 2.26 -15.22
CA ALA A 43 -7.03 1.60 -13.99
C ALA A 43 -8.46 1.05 -14.12
N ALA A 44 -9.29 1.66 -14.98
CA ALA A 44 -10.66 1.26 -15.24
C ALA A 44 -10.83 0.36 -16.48
N ASP A 45 -9.74 0.00 -17.16
CA ASP A 45 -9.81 -0.73 -18.44
C ASP A 45 -10.57 -2.07 -18.26
N PRO A 46 -11.69 -2.30 -18.98
CA PRO A 46 -12.52 -3.49 -18.82
C PRO A 46 -11.82 -4.79 -19.23
N GLU A 47 -10.77 -4.71 -20.05
CA GLU A 47 -10.03 -5.89 -20.54
C GLU A 47 -9.01 -6.42 -19.49
N THR A 48 -8.83 -5.73 -18.36
CA THR A 48 -7.94 -6.18 -17.29
C THR A 48 -8.70 -6.87 -16.17
N ASP A 49 -8.18 -7.97 -15.64
CA ASP A 49 -8.77 -8.74 -14.53
C ASP A 49 -8.41 -8.16 -13.16
N ALA A 50 -7.25 -7.52 -13.07
CA ALA A 50 -6.72 -7.03 -11.80
C ALA A 50 -5.91 -5.75 -11.98
N VAL A 51 -5.88 -4.91 -10.94
CA VAL A 51 -5.09 -3.68 -10.89
C VAL A 51 -4.18 -3.70 -9.67
N LEU A 52 -2.87 -3.61 -9.89
CA LEU A 52 -1.90 -3.31 -8.82
C LEU A 52 -1.72 -1.79 -8.72
N GLN A 53 -2.35 -1.20 -7.72
CA GLN A 53 -2.29 0.25 -7.49
C GLN A 53 -1.13 0.60 -6.55
N ALA A 54 -0.03 1.10 -7.13
CA ALA A 54 1.19 1.46 -6.42
C ALA A 54 1.66 2.90 -6.68
N ILE A 55 0.77 3.76 -7.21
CA ILE A 55 1.07 5.19 -7.40
C ILE A 55 1.20 5.85 -6.03
N VAL A 56 2.33 6.52 -5.78
CA VAL A 56 2.67 7.12 -4.49
C VAL A 56 1.88 8.40 -4.22
N GLY A 57 1.37 8.55 -3.00
CA GLY A 57 0.73 9.77 -2.51
C GLY A 57 -0.69 9.96 -3.05
N ALA A 58 -1.21 11.18 -2.94
CA ALA A 58 -2.58 11.51 -3.31
C ALA A 58 -2.90 11.32 -4.81
N ALA A 59 -1.87 11.28 -5.67
CA ALA A 59 -2.05 11.00 -7.09
C ALA A 59 -2.62 9.59 -7.37
N GLY A 60 -2.48 8.67 -6.42
CA GLY A 60 -3.06 7.32 -6.49
C GLY A 60 -4.56 7.25 -6.18
N VAL A 61 -5.13 8.29 -5.57
CA VAL A 61 -6.53 8.25 -5.07
C VAL A 61 -7.53 8.07 -6.22
N ALA A 62 -7.48 8.92 -7.23
CA ALA A 62 -8.43 8.86 -8.36
C ALA A 62 -8.33 7.53 -9.15
N PRO A 63 -7.14 7.04 -9.55
CA PRO A 63 -7.01 5.73 -10.16
C PRO A 63 -7.49 4.57 -9.27
N THR A 64 -7.32 4.66 -7.94
CA THR A 64 -7.85 3.65 -7.01
C THR A 64 -9.38 3.58 -7.08
N PHE A 65 -10.05 4.72 -7.05
CA PHE A 65 -11.51 4.76 -7.21
C PHE A 65 -11.96 4.30 -8.60
N ALA A 66 -11.21 4.65 -9.66
CA ALA A 66 -11.49 4.19 -11.01
C ALA A 66 -11.45 2.65 -11.08
N ALA A 67 -10.41 2.03 -10.54
CA ALA A 67 -10.28 0.57 -10.45
C ALA A 67 -11.41 -0.05 -9.59
N ALA A 68 -11.68 0.49 -8.40
CA ALA A 68 -12.71 -0.03 -7.50
C ALA A 68 -14.11 -0.07 -8.14
N ARG A 69 -14.45 0.96 -8.94
CA ARG A 69 -15.74 1.03 -9.65
C ARG A 69 -15.95 -0.04 -10.71
N THR A 70 -14.90 -0.70 -11.15
CA THR A 70 -15.01 -1.76 -12.18
C THR A 70 -15.28 -3.15 -11.59
N GLY A 71 -15.31 -3.30 -10.27
CA GLY A 71 -15.60 -4.57 -9.60
C GLY A 71 -14.51 -5.64 -9.71
N LYS A 72 -13.29 -5.25 -10.16
CA LYS A 72 -12.17 -6.20 -10.33
C LYS A 72 -11.34 -6.36 -9.06
N ARG A 73 -10.34 -7.25 -9.15
CA ARG A 73 -9.33 -7.40 -8.11
C ARG A 73 -8.46 -6.14 -8.05
N LEU A 74 -8.44 -5.52 -6.87
CA LEU A 74 -7.65 -4.33 -6.58
C LEU A 74 -6.58 -4.66 -5.52
N MET A 75 -5.35 -4.84 -5.97
CA MET A 75 -4.18 -5.03 -5.11
C MET A 75 -3.63 -3.64 -4.75
N LEU A 76 -3.85 -3.21 -3.51
CA LEU A 76 -3.63 -1.82 -3.10
C LEU A 76 -2.37 -1.68 -2.24
N ALA A 77 -1.34 -1.02 -2.82
CA ALA A 77 -0.11 -0.62 -2.14
C ALA A 77 -0.11 0.89 -1.76
N ASN A 78 -1.13 1.66 -2.19
CA ASN A 78 -1.26 3.09 -1.91
C ASN A 78 -2.15 3.31 -0.67
N LYS A 79 -1.54 3.47 0.48
CA LYS A 79 -2.25 3.72 1.75
C LYS A 79 -3.01 5.04 1.76
N GLU A 80 -2.52 6.04 1.02
CA GLU A 80 -3.16 7.36 0.95
C GLU A 80 -4.58 7.28 0.38
N SER A 81 -4.84 6.34 -0.52
CA SER A 81 -6.19 6.13 -1.06
C SER A 81 -7.18 5.67 0.00
N VAL A 82 -6.76 4.80 0.93
CA VAL A 82 -7.60 4.37 2.06
C VAL A 82 -7.74 5.48 3.09
N VAL A 83 -6.65 6.15 3.44
CA VAL A 83 -6.65 7.24 4.44
C VAL A 83 -7.51 8.42 3.98
N CYS A 84 -7.41 8.82 2.71
CA CYS A 84 -8.19 9.93 2.16
C CYS A 84 -9.62 9.51 1.77
N GLY A 85 -9.79 8.30 1.25
CA GLY A 85 -11.07 7.78 0.77
C GLY A 85 -11.96 7.24 1.86
N GLY A 86 -11.37 6.64 2.89
CA GLY A 86 -12.07 6.12 4.06
C GLY A 86 -13.37 5.38 3.73
N ALA A 87 -14.43 5.78 4.39
CA ALA A 87 -15.76 5.21 4.20
C ALA A 87 -16.24 5.25 2.73
N LEU A 88 -15.86 6.28 1.96
CA LEU A 88 -16.27 6.39 0.57
C LEU A 88 -15.62 5.32 -0.30
N LEU A 89 -14.33 5.05 -0.10
CA LEU A 89 -13.64 3.99 -0.83
C LEU A 89 -14.19 2.61 -0.47
N MET A 90 -14.33 2.32 0.84
CA MET A 90 -14.88 1.03 1.32
C MET A 90 -16.29 0.79 0.82
N LYS A 91 -17.13 1.84 0.81
CA LYS A 91 -18.47 1.80 0.21
C LYS A 91 -18.41 1.49 -1.29
N THR A 92 -17.53 2.17 -2.04
CA THR A 92 -17.36 1.94 -3.49
C THR A 92 -16.94 0.49 -3.78
N VAL A 93 -15.97 -0.02 -3.02
CA VAL A 93 -15.52 -1.42 -3.11
C VAL A 93 -16.67 -2.39 -2.91
N ALA A 94 -17.48 -2.19 -1.85
CA ALA A 94 -18.61 -3.06 -1.53
C ALA A 94 -19.74 -2.98 -2.58
N GLU A 95 -20.12 -1.76 -3.01
CA GLU A 95 -21.21 -1.55 -3.96
C GLU A 95 -20.88 -2.04 -5.37
N CYS A 96 -19.61 -1.95 -5.79
CA CYS A 96 -19.15 -2.40 -7.09
C CYS A 96 -18.67 -3.84 -7.11
N GLY A 97 -18.56 -4.51 -5.95
CA GLY A 97 -18.12 -5.90 -5.84
C GLY A 97 -16.62 -6.08 -6.12
N ALA A 98 -15.80 -5.05 -5.91
CA ALA A 98 -14.37 -5.16 -6.09
C ALA A 98 -13.74 -6.01 -4.99
N GLU A 99 -12.74 -6.83 -5.33
CA GLU A 99 -11.95 -7.60 -4.39
C GLU A 99 -10.72 -6.82 -3.98
N LEU A 100 -10.70 -6.28 -2.75
CA LEU A 100 -9.61 -5.46 -2.25
C LEU A 100 -8.57 -6.30 -1.50
N PHE A 101 -7.32 -6.30 -1.99
CA PHE A 101 -6.16 -6.97 -1.38
C PHE A 101 -5.14 -5.94 -0.91
N PRO A 102 -4.80 -5.87 0.38
CA PRO A 102 -3.74 -5.00 0.84
C PRO A 102 -2.36 -5.52 0.46
N VAL A 103 -1.52 -4.66 -0.10
CA VAL A 103 -0.14 -4.96 -0.51
C VAL A 103 0.88 -4.28 0.42
N ASP A 104 0.49 -3.25 1.18
CA ASP A 104 1.34 -2.73 2.24
C ASP A 104 1.71 -3.87 3.19
N SER A 105 3.01 -4.02 3.53
CA SER A 105 3.54 -5.24 4.17
C SER A 105 2.82 -5.60 5.46
N GLU A 106 2.56 -4.62 6.31
CA GLU A 106 1.89 -4.80 7.58
C GLU A 106 0.42 -5.22 7.40
N HIS A 107 -0.26 -4.63 6.42
CA HIS A 107 -1.68 -4.94 6.14
C HIS A 107 -1.84 -6.27 5.42
N SER A 108 -0.93 -6.61 4.50
CA SER A 108 -0.87 -7.95 3.91
C SER A 108 -0.69 -9.03 4.98
N ALA A 109 0.19 -8.79 5.96
CA ALA A 109 0.39 -9.68 7.09
C ALA A 109 -0.89 -9.87 7.94
N VAL A 110 -1.57 -8.76 8.29
CA VAL A 110 -2.85 -8.81 9.01
C VAL A 110 -3.91 -9.56 8.19
N PHE A 111 -4.02 -9.27 6.89
CA PHE A 111 -4.96 -9.93 5.99
C PHE A 111 -4.75 -11.44 5.98
N GLN A 112 -3.51 -11.91 5.85
CA GLN A 112 -3.17 -13.32 5.87
C GLN A 112 -3.47 -13.98 7.23
N CYS A 113 -3.14 -13.31 8.35
CA CYS A 113 -3.45 -13.79 9.69
C CYS A 113 -4.97 -13.89 9.94
N LEU A 114 -5.76 -12.98 9.40
CA LEU A 114 -7.21 -12.99 9.53
C LEU A 114 -7.89 -13.99 8.57
N ALA A 115 -7.27 -14.36 7.45
CA ALA A 115 -7.89 -15.20 6.42
C ALA A 115 -8.35 -16.56 6.94
N ALA A 116 -7.60 -17.17 7.86
CA ALA A 116 -7.91 -18.47 8.45
C ALA A 116 -8.79 -18.38 9.71
N ALA A 117 -9.11 -17.17 10.21
CA ALA A 117 -9.84 -17.00 11.46
C ALA A 117 -11.36 -17.05 11.25
N ASP A 118 -12.05 -17.65 12.21
CA ASP A 118 -13.53 -17.61 12.28
C ASP A 118 -14.03 -16.15 12.38
N PRO A 119 -15.13 -15.78 11.70
CA PRO A 119 -15.68 -14.42 11.74
C PRO A 119 -15.94 -13.88 13.15
N ASN A 120 -16.41 -14.72 14.09
CA ASN A 120 -16.63 -14.30 15.48
C ASN A 120 -15.30 -14.05 16.21
N ALA A 121 -14.27 -14.87 15.95
CA ALA A 121 -12.94 -14.65 16.50
C ALA A 121 -12.32 -13.36 15.96
N ARG A 122 -12.48 -13.07 14.65
CA ARG A 122 -12.03 -11.81 14.05
C ARG A 122 -12.65 -10.59 14.74
N SER A 123 -13.97 -10.59 14.94
CA SER A 123 -14.68 -9.42 15.51
C SER A 123 -14.20 -9.04 16.92
N ARG A 124 -13.48 -9.92 17.62
CA ARG A 124 -12.96 -9.73 18.98
C ARG A 124 -11.44 -9.69 19.08
N ALA A 125 -10.75 -9.91 17.97
CA ALA A 125 -9.31 -9.87 17.90
C ALA A 125 -8.73 -8.46 18.09
N ARG A 126 -7.43 -8.39 18.29
CA ARG A 126 -6.62 -7.16 18.27
C ARG A 126 -5.57 -7.26 17.17
N ILE A 127 -5.39 -6.19 16.42
CA ILE A 127 -4.31 -6.07 15.44
C ILE A 127 -3.08 -5.50 16.15
N ILE A 128 -1.90 -6.03 15.85
CA ILE A 128 -0.62 -5.53 16.36
C ILE A 128 0.25 -5.22 15.14
N LEU A 129 0.29 -3.94 14.76
CA LEU A 129 1.15 -3.46 13.68
C LEU A 129 2.58 -3.30 14.18
N THR A 130 3.55 -3.83 13.45
CA THR A 130 4.95 -3.61 13.76
C THR A 130 5.49 -2.36 13.07
N ALA A 131 6.52 -1.75 13.62
CA ALA A 131 7.21 -0.59 13.07
C ALA A 131 8.72 -0.75 13.24
N SER A 132 9.52 -0.39 12.24
CA SER A 132 10.99 -0.37 12.37
C SER A 132 11.49 0.65 13.40
N GLY A 133 10.69 1.68 13.69
CA GLY A 133 11.04 2.82 14.53
C GLY A 133 11.79 3.94 13.78
N GLY A 134 12.10 3.74 12.51
CA GLY A 134 12.74 4.73 11.65
C GLY A 134 14.23 5.02 12.01
N PRO A 135 14.87 5.95 11.29
CA PRO A 135 16.30 6.26 11.44
C PRO A 135 16.64 7.01 12.73
N PHE A 136 15.65 7.57 13.43
CA PHE A 136 15.89 8.37 14.65
C PHE A 136 15.55 7.66 15.94
N ARG A 137 15.21 6.39 15.86
CA ARG A 137 14.94 5.55 17.02
C ARG A 137 16.12 5.58 18.01
N GLY A 138 15.80 5.84 19.29
CA GLY A 138 16.80 5.91 20.38
C GLY A 138 17.55 7.25 20.49
N ARG A 139 17.30 8.24 19.59
CA ARG A 139 17.85 9.59 19.78
C ARG A 139 17.17 10.30 20.94
N LYS A 140 18.00 10.97 21.76
CA LYS A 140 17.53 11.75 22.90
C LYS A 140 17.15 13.19 22.54
N THR A 141 17.62 13.69 21.41
CA THR A 141 17.34 15.04 20.90
C THR A 141 17.12 15.00 19.39
N LEU A 142 16.28 15.91 18.89
CA LEU A 142 16.04 16.13 17.47
C LEU A 142 16.93 17.21 16.86
N GLU A 143 17.79 17.83 17.67
CA GLU A 143 18.74 18.84 17.20
C GLU A 143 19.70 18.26 16.14
N GLY A 144 19.97 19.06 15.10
CA GLY A 144 20.87 18.69 14.01
C GLY A 144 20.31 17.64 13.04
N ILE A 145 19.04 17.25 13.13
CA ILE A 145 18.41 16.42 12.11
C ILE A 145 18.24 17.21 10.82
N THR A 146 18.63 16.59 9.71
CA THR A 146 18.51 17.17 8.37
C THR A 146 17.57 16.31 7.50
N PRO A 147 16.97 16.91 6.43
CA PRO A 147 16.17 16.14 5.47
C PRO A 147 16.93 14.94 4.86
N ALA A 148 18.23 15.10 4.62
CA ALA A 148 19.08 14.03 4.10
C ALA A 148 19.22 12.84 5.07
N MET A 149 19.12 13.08 6.38
CA MET A 149 19.10 12.00 7.39
C MET A 149 17.74 11.32 7.44
N ALA A 150 16.64 12.07 7.30
CA ALA A 150 15.28 11.52 7.36
C ALA A 150 14.96 10.55 6.21
N VAL A 151 15.60 10.71 5.04
CA VAL A 151 15.39 9.82 3.89
C VAL A 151 16.27 8.55 3.92
N LYS A 152 17.10 8.35 4.95
CA LYS A 152 17.95 7.17 5.10
C LYS A 152 17.31 6.16 6.05
N HIS A 153 16.46 5.28 5.51
CA HIS A 153 15.86 4.22 6.32
C HIS A 153 16.89 3.11 6.61
N PRO A 154 16.96 2.55 7.87
CA PRO A 154 17.99 1.60 8.26
C PRO A 154 17.83 0.19 7.66
N LYS A 155 16.62 -0.21 7.25
CA LYS A 155 16.30 -1.57 6.78
C LYS A 155 15.75 -1.60 5.36
N TRP A 156 14.85 -0.68 5.02
CA TRP A 156 14.16 -0.64 3.73
C TRP A 156 14.81 0.34 2.76
N SER A 157 14.93 -0.07 1.49
CA SER A 157 15.22 0.86 0.39
C SER A 157 13.90 1.38 -0.17
N MET A 158 13.52 2.60 0.20
CA MET A 158 12.20 3.16 -0.09
C MET A 158 12.30 4.53 -0.77
N GLY A 159 11.17 4.98 -1.36
CA GLY A 159 11.01 6.33 -1.87
C GLY A 159 11.17 7.40 -0.78
N ARG A 160 11.42 8.64 -1.17
CA ARG A 160 11.69 9.76 -0.24
C ARG A 160 10.52 10.06 0.69
N LYS A 161 9.28 10.06 0.17
CA LYS A 161 8.07 10.36 0.94
C LYS A 161 7.89 9.38 2.10
N ILE A 162 7.83 8.10 1.82
CA ILE A 162 7.63 7.05 2.84
C ILE A 162 8.81 6.96 3.82
N SER A 163 10.04 7.30 3.40
CA SER A 163 11.20 7.34 4.30
C SER A 163 11.07 8.46 5.34
N VAL A 164 10.57 9.64 4.94
CA VAL A 164 10.28 10.75 5.87
C VAL A 164 9.12 10.38 6.79
N ASP A 165 8.06 9.77 6.27
CA ASP A 165 6.93 9.31 7.08
C ASP A 165 7.38 8.27 8.13
N SER A 166 8.27 7.35 7.75
CA SER A 166 8.88 6.40 8.70
C SER A 166 9.73 7.10 9.76
N ALA A 167 10.53 8.09 9.35
CA ALA A 167 11.39 8.85 10.26
C ALA A 167 10.61 9.62 11.34
N THR A 168 9.38 10.02 11.04
CA THR A 168 8.48 10.77 11.93
C THR A 168 7.45 9.87 12.63
N LEU A 169 7.40 8.59 12.31
CA LEU A 169 6.33 7.63 12.66
C LEU A 169 4.96 7.99 12.04
N MET A 170 4.87 8.99 11.18
CA MET A 170 3.65 9.32 10.45
C MET A 170 3.20 8.13 9.57
N ASN A 171 4.15 7.39 8.98
CA ASN A 171 3.83 6.19 8.22
C ASN A 171 2.98 5.22 9.06
N LYS A 172 3.37 4.99 10.32
CA LYS A 172 2.61 4.11 11.21
C LYS A 172 1.25 4.70 11.61
N GLY A 173 1.16 6.02 11.75
CA GLY A 173 -0.13 6.69 11.94
C GLY A 173 -1.09 6.51 10.76
N LEU A 174 -0.59 6.65 9.52
CA LEU A 174 -1.36 6.36 8.31
C LEU A 174 -1.80 4.90 8.26
N GLU A 175 -0.93 3.98 8.65
CA GLU A 175 -1.21 2.55 8.67
C GLU A 175 -2.26 2.14 9.72
N VAL A 176 -2.31 2.81 10.88
CA VAL A 176 -3.39 2.59 11.86
C VAL A 176 -4.75 2.98 11.25
N ILE A 177 -4.81 4.14 10.57
CA ILE A 177 -6.04 4.59 9.88
C ILE A 177 -6.40 3.61 8.77
N GLU A 178 -5.44 3.17 7.98
CA GLU A 178 -5.63 2.21 6.91
C GLU A 178 -6.16 0.87 7.45
N ALA A 179 -5.55 0.32 8.51
CA ALA A 179 -6.00 -0.92 9.13
C ALA A 179 -7.43 -0.84 9.67
N SER A 180 -7.77 0.31 10.29
CA SER A 180 -9.13 0.54 10.78
C SER A 180 -10.17 0.44 9.65
N TRP A 181 -9.91 1.03 8.49
CA TRP A 181 -10.82 0.95 7.34
C TRP A 181 -10.81 -0.42 6.64
N LEU A 182 -9.63 -0.99 6.39
CA LEU A 182 -9.51 -2.24 5.64
C LEU A 182 -10.12 -3.43 6.36
N PHE A 183 -10.00 -3.48 7.68
CA PHE A 183 -10.38 -4.64 8.49
C PHE A 183 -11.61 -4.39 9.37
N ASP A 184 -12.18 -3.19 9.33
CA ASP A 184 -13.31 -2.76 10.19
C ASP A 184 -12.99 -2.94 11.69
N PHE A 185 -11.80 -2.48 12.10
CA PHE A 185 -11.36 -2.48 13.50
C PHE A 185 -11.38 -1.07 14.07
N PRO A 186 -11.95 -0.86 15.26
CA PRO A 186 -11.81 0.42 15.96
C PRO A 186 -10.36 0.63 16.41
N GLU A 187 -9.90 1.88 16.45
CA GLU A 187 -8.49 2.22 16.70
C GLU A 187 -7.99 1.72 18.07
N ASP A 188 -8.86 1.58 19.07
CA ASP A 188 -8.53 1.07 20.42
C ASP A 188 -8.20 -0.44 20.42
N ARG A 189 -8.43 -1.12 19.32
CA ARG A 189 -8.03 -2.52 19.08
C ARG A 189 -6.89 -2.67 18.08
N ILE A 190 -6.18 -1.59 17.77
CA ILE A 190 -5.00 -1.59 16.90
C ILE A 190 -3.82 -1.09 17.73
N ASP A 191 -2.94 -2.01 18.12
CA ASP A 191 -1.72 -1.70 18.85
C ASP A 191 -0.54 -1.49 17.88
N VAL A 192 0.45 -0.71 18.29
CA VAL A 192 1.69 -0.50 17.54
C VAL A 192 2.88 -0.93 18.40
N VAL A 193 3.74 -1.79 17.85
CA VAL A 193 4.95 -2.26 18.50
C VAL A 193 6.18 -1.95 17.65
N VAL A 194 7.18 -1.32 18.25
CA VAL A 194 8.45 -1.06 17.55
C VAL A 194 9.28 -2.35 17.52
N HIS A 195 9.52 -2.87 16.33
CA HIS A 195 10.28 -4.08 16.03
C HIS A 195 11.40 -3.75 15.03
N PRO A 196 12.59 -3.39 15.52
CA PRO A 196 13.68 -2.87 14.67
C PRO A 196 14.23 -3.87 13.66
N GLU A 197 14.11 -5.14 13.95
CA GLU A 197 14.57 -6.23 13.08
C GLU A 197 13.75 -6.32 11.80
N SER A 198 12.47 -5.88 11.85
CA SER A 198 11.52 -5.90 10.73
C SER A 198 11.35 -7.30 10.09
N VAL A 199 11.42 -8.35 10.92
CA VAL A 199 11.18 -9.74 10.49
C VAL A 199 9.69 -10.10 10.66
N ILE A 200 9.07 -9.64 11.75
CA ILE A 200 7.63 -9.78 11.96
C ILE A 200 6.97 -8.56 11.31
N HIS A 201 6.11 -8.79 10.31
CA HIS A 201 5.45 -7.70 9.59
C HIS A 201 4.18 -7.23 10.28
N SER A 202 3.38 -8.13 10.87
CA SER A 202 2.29 -7.81 11.80
C SER A 202 1.80 -9.06 12.52
N MET A 203 0.92 -8.87 13.49
CA MET A 203 0.31 -9.96 14.27
C MET A 203 -1.16 -9.69 14.51
N VAL A 204 -1.91 -10.76 14.79
CA VAL A 204 -3.30 -10.71 15.26
C VAL A 204 -3.40 -11.54 16.54
N ALA A 205 -3.83 -10.92 17.62
CA ALA A 205 -4.06 -11.56 18.92
C ALA A 205 -5.56 -11.85 19.10
N PHE A 206 -5.92 -13.07 19.44
CA PHE A 206 -7.29 -13.55 19.66
C PHE A 206 -7.63 -13.65 21.14
N GLU A 207 -8.93 -13.65 21.48
CA GLU A 207 -9.41 -13.72 22.87
C GLU A 207 -9.01 -15.00 23.61
N ASP A 208 -8.82 -16.10 22.90
CA ASP A 208 -8.37 -17.37 23.47
C ASP A 208 -6.89 -17.39 23.85
N GLY A 209 -6.18 -16.28 23.61
CA GLY A 209 -4.74 -16.11 23.85
C GLY A 209 -3.86 -16.55 22.68
N ALA A 210 -4.41 -17.06 21.59
CA ALA A 210 -3.64 -17.34 20.38
C ALA A 210 -3.14 -16.03 19.72
N VAL A 211 -1.92 -16.08 19.17
CA VAL A 211 -1.37 -14.99 18.37
C VAL A 211 -0.89 -15.56 17.04
N MET A 212 -1.42 -15.03 15.95
CA MET A 212 -0.93 -15.32 14.60
C MET A 212 -0.01 -14.20 14.15
N ALA A 213 1.07 -14.54 13.46
CA ALA A 213 2.04 -13.58 12.95
C ALA A 213 2.50 -14.00 11.55
N GLU A 214 2.70 -13.02 10.69
CA GLU A 214 3.41 -13.21 9.41
C GLU A 214 4.85 -12.73 9.58
N LEU A 215 5.78 -13.56 9.11
CA LEU A 215 7.22 -13.32 9.21
C LEU A 215 7.87 -13.49 7.84
N GLY A 216 8.75 -12.55 7.50
CA GLY A 216 9.49 -12.59 6.25
C GLY A 216 10.65 -11.60 6.21
N ASP A 217 11.43 -11.68 5.16
CA ASP A 217 12.41 -10.65 4.84
C ASP A 217 11.69 -9.36 4.42
N PRO A 218 12.29 -8.18 4.63
CA PRO A 218 11.74 -6.89 4.21
C PRO A 218 11.79 -6.73 2.68
N ASP A 219 10.92 -7.44 1.99
CA ASP A 219 10.83 -7.53 0.53
C ASP A 219 9.36 -7.46 0.07
N MET A 220 9.04 -6.44 -0.72
CA MET A 220 7.69 -6.24 -1.24
C MET A 220 7.20 -7.33 -2.21
N ARG A 221 8.09 -8.19 -2.72
CA ARG A 221 7.68 -9.34 -3.53
C ARG A 221 6.81 -10.31 -2.75
N THR A 222 7.02 -10.43 -1.44
CA THR A 222 6.21 -11.29 -0.58
C THR A 222 4.74 -10.84 -0.53
N PRO A 223 4.39 -9.62 -0.12
CA PRO A 223 2.99 -9.17 -0.08
C PRO A 223 2.36 -9.04 -1.49
N ILE A 224 3.15 -8.72 -2.53
CA ILE A 224 2.66 -8.70 -3.91
C ILE A 224 2.28 -10.11 -4.38
N ALA A 225 3.05 -11.13 -4.00
CA ALA A 225 2.77 -12.51 -4.38
C ALA A 225 1.60 -13.12 -3.57
N ALA A 226 1.29 -12.56 -2.40
CA ALA A 226 0.18 -13.00 -1.55
C ALA A 226 -1.17 -12.40 -1.98
N ALA A 227 -1.16 -11.28 -2.69
CA ALA A 227 -2.34 -10.59 -3.21
C ALA A 227 -2.78 -11.15 -4.58
#